data_5ae2d55784016aec282313792e83d172
#
_entry.id   5ae2d55784016aec282313792e83d172
#
_cell.length_a   1.000
_cell.length_b   1.000
_cell.length_c   1.000
_cell.angle_alpha   90.00
_cell.angle_beta   90.00
_cell.angle_gamma   90.00
#
_symmetry.space_group_name_H-M   'P 1'
#
loop_
_entity.id
_entity.type
_entity.pdbx_description
1 polymer ?
#
loop_
_entity_poly.entity_id
_entity_poly.type
_entity_poly.pdbx_seq_one_letter_code
_entity_poly.pdbx_strand_id
1 'polypeptide(L)'
;LTYYKFVGKMTTMKKSLCCISLQLQEKGFKANTMTKTRFLSLERKNALSTISQRTLNNVNVAVNTFSLCVTKGWNYRISSDLFPLATLPEANLSLDILTDKDRIYNEFKRGAEIIKKNNLRCSTHPDQFVVPASATKTVVEKSIVELKNHASIMDLFGLPQTYESPINIHMNIYKGGTKEIAKRFVDVYNNLPVNVKSRLVLENEDKPNSWKVEELYELIYSNTGIPITYDNLHFRCNPGKLSAKDAVKLCMSTWGKYRPLFHFSDNDLTNKNPRAHGDYVRVIPNEYIDLDVDFEFEFKAKDYALDRFEKEFEK
;
A
#
# COMPACT_ATOMS: atom_id res chain seq x y z
N LEU A 1 -27.86 13.11 -16.50
CA LEU A 1 -26.62 13.06 -15.71
C LEU A 1 -25.75 14.23 -16.16
N THR A 2 -25.78 15.32 -15.39
CA THR A 2 -25.01 16.55 -15.68
C THR A 2 -23.56 16.29 -15.29
N TYR A 3 -22.71 16.09 -16.28
CA TYR A 3 -21.25 16.06 -16.08
C TYR A 3 -20.81 17.47 -15.67
N TYR A 4 -20.40 17.65 -14.44
CA TYR A 4 -19.67 18.85 -14.05
C TYR A 4 -18.30 18.80 -14.75
N LYS A 5 -18.10 19.68 -15.74
CA LYS A 5 -16.79 19.95 -16.31
C LYS A 5 -15.89 20.45 -15.18
N PHE A 6 -14.88 19.68 -14.84
CA PHE A 6 -13.88 20.04 -13.86
C PHE A 6 -13.05 21.21 -14.39
N VAL A 7 -13.11 22.36 -13.72
CA VAL A 7 -12.27 23.54 -13.99
C VAL A 7 -11.40 23.77 -12.75
N GLY A 8 -10.47 22.86 -12.49
CA GLY A 8 -9.49 22.98 -11.44
C GLY A 8 -8.17 22.35 -11.90
N LYS A 9 -7.03 23.00 -11.67
CA LYS A 9 -5.73 22.50 -12.09
C LYS A 9 -5.28 21.35 -11.15
N MET A 10 -5.42 20.09 -11.56
CA MET A 10 -4.74 18.95 -10.96
C MET A 10 -3.33 18.75 -11.56
N THR A 11 -2.63 19.83 -11.90
CA THR A 11 -1.43 19.81 -12.76
C THR A 11 -0.16 19.30 -12.07
N THR A 12 -0.17 19.01 -10.77
CA THR A 12 1.00 18.50 -10.03
C THR A 12 0.79 17.15 -9.36
N MET A 13 -0.45 16.65 -9.34
CA MET A 13 -0.81 15.37 -8.72
C MET A 13 -0.29 14.19 -9.55
N LYS A 14 0.40 13.25 -8.89
CA LYS A 14 0.68 11.94 -9.48
C LYS A 14 -0.28 10.90 -8.94
N LYS A 15 -0.70 10.03 -9.84
CA LYS A 15 -1.55 8.86 -9.56
C LYS A 15 -0.69 7.63 -9.43
N SER A 16 -1.04 6.73 -8.52
CA SER A 16 -0.33 5.46 -8.35
C SER A 16 -1.19 4.29 -8.82
N LEU A 17 -0.61 3.43 -9.62
CA LEU A 17 -1.18 2.11 -9.92
C LEU A 17 -1.03 1.20 -8.70
N CYS A 18 -2.14 0.57 -8.26
CA CYS A 18 -2.13 -0.29 -7.08
C CYS A 18 -1.94 -1.76 -7.44
N CYS A 19 -0.80 -2.31 -7.09
CA CYS A 19 -0.40 -3.72 -7.04
C CYS A 19 -0.27 -4.43 -8.37
N ILE A 20 -1.29 -4.41 -9.24
CA ILE A 20 -1.31 -5.17 -10.49
C ILE A 20 -1.70 -4.31 -11.68
N SER A 21 -1.14 -4.61 -12.86
CA SER A 21 -1.59 -4.09 -14.14
C SER A 21 -2.37 -5.16 -14.89
N LEU A 22 -3.63 -4.89 -15.23
CA LEU A 22 -4.44 -5.79 -16.03
C LEU A 22 -3.92 -5.86 -17.48
N GLN A 23 -3.46 -4.74 -18.03
CA GLN A 23 -2.87 -4.67 -19.37
C GLN A 23 -1.58 -5.53 -19.48
N LEU A 24 -0.75 -5.56 -18.43
CA LEU A 24 0.42 -6.44 -18.40
C LEU A 24 0.04 -7.90 -18.20
N GLN A 25 -1.01 -8.19 -17.40
CA GLN A 25 -1.51 -9.56 -17.25
C GLN A 25 -2.03 -10.14 -18.59
N GLU A 26 -2.68 -9.34 -19.41
CA GLU A 26 -3.11 -9.73 -20.79
C GLU A 26 -1.92 -10.05 -21.69
N LYS A 27 -0.76 -9.46 -21.43
CA LYS A 27 0.51 -9.73 -22.13
C LYS A 27 1.33 -10.88 -21.49
N GLY A 28 0.75 -11.59 -20.51
CA GLY A 28 1.39 -12.73 -19.86
C GLY A 28 2.22 -12.40 -18.61
N PHE A 29 2.33 -11.12 -18.21
CA PHE A 29 3.04 -10.73 -16.99
C PHE A 29 2.11 -10.85 -15.78
N LYS A 30 2.03 -12.04 -15.20
CA LYS A 30 1.17 -12.37 -14.07
C LYS A 30 2.00 -12.88 -12.90
N ALA A 31 1.79 -12.31 -11.70
CA ALA A 31 2.40 -12.81 -10.47
C ALA A 31 1.79 -14.15 -10.05
N ASN A 32 2.59 -14.97 -9.39
CA ASN A 32 2.23 -16.29 -8.93
C ASN A 32 2.36 -16.41 -7.42
N THR A 33 1.31 -16.90 -6.75
CA THR A 33 1.32 -17.19 -5.30
C THR A 33 1.56 -18.68 -5.05
N MET A 34 1.80 -19.04 -3.78
CA MET A 34 1.89 -20.42 -3.32
C MET A 34 1.20 -20.57 -1.97
N THR A 35 0.34 -21.58 -1.86
CA THR A 35 -0.29 -21.88 -0.57
C THR A 35 0.66 -22.65 0.34
N LYS A 36 0.53 -22.44 1.67
CA LYS A 36 1.25 -23.23 2.68
C LYS A 36 1.10 -24.74 2.45
N THR A 37 -0.15 -25.19 2.25
CA THR A 37 -0.44 -26.61 2.02
C THR A 37 0.35 -27.17 0.83
N ARG A 38 0.36 -26.45 -0.30
CA ARG A 38 1.12 -26.89 -1.48
C ARG A 38 2.60 -26.91 -1.21
N PHE A 39 3.16 -25.89 -0.54
CA PHE A 39 4.59 -25.87 -0.20
C PHE A 39 4.99 -27.05 0.66
N LEU A 40 4.23 -27.35 1.73
CA LEU A 40 4.53 -28.43 2.66
C LEU A 40 4.27 -29.83 2.08
N SER A 41 3.46 -29.96 1.01
CA SER A 41 3.22 -31.23 0.31
C SER A 41 4.34 -31.62 -0.65
N LEU A 42 5.28 -30.73 -0.93
CA LEU A 42 6.41 -31.00 -1.83
C LEU A 42 7.65 -31.42 -1.03
N GLU A 43 8.49 -32.24 -1.68
CA GLU A 43 9.85 -32.42 -1.21
C GLU A 43 10.56 -31.06 -1.13
N ARG A 44 11.37 -30.83 -0.09
CA ARG A 44 12.01 -29.53 0.21
C ARG A 44 12.73 -28.93 -1.02
N LYS A 45 13.50 -29.73 -1.75
CA LYS A 45 14.21 -29.28 -2.96
C LYS A 45 13.24 -28.74 -4.03
N ASN A 46 12.16 -29.45 -4.27
CA ASN A 46 11.13 -29.07 -5.25
C ASN A 46 10.33 -27.85 -4.78
N ALA A 47 10.05 -27.76 -3.48
CA ALA A 47 9.39 -26.61 -2.87
C ALA A 47 10.25 -25.33 -3.06
N LEU A 48 11.54 -25.41 -2.74
CA LEU A 48 12.49 -24.29 -2.92
C LEU A 48 12.64 -23.88 -4.39
N SER A 49 12.76 -24.83 -5.31
CA SER A 49 12.83 -24.53 -6.74
C SER A 49 11.55 -23.83 -7.22
N THR A 50 10.37 -24.32 -6.79
CA THR A 50 9.10 -23.71 -7.16
C THR A 50 8.95 -22.27 -6.62
N ILE A 51 9.30 -22.04 -5.36
CA ILE A 51 9.28 -20.69 -4.76
C ILE A 51 10.28 -19.78 -5.45
N SER A 52 11.47 -20.28 -5.76
CA SER A 52 12.51 -19.52 -6.47
C SER A 52 12.01 -19.00 -7.82
N GLN A 53 11.44 -19.88 -8.65
CA GLN A 53 10.88 -19.50 -9.94
C GLN A 53 9.73 -18.49 -9.82
N ARG A 54 8.83 -18.68 -8.81
CA ARG A 54 7.73 -17.74 -8.57
C ARG A 54 8.22 -16.39 -8.11
N THR A 55 9.18 -16.34 -7.19
CA THR A 55 9.79 -15.09 -6.73
C THR A 55 10.45 -14.35 -7.87
N LEU A 56 11.26 -15.04 -8.70
CA LEU A 56 11.88 -14.46 -9.88
C LEU A 56 10.85 -13.88 -10.86
N ASN A 57 9.79 -14.65 -11.15
CA ASN A 57 8.68 -14.18 -11.98
C ASN A 57 8.00 -12.93 -11.37
N ASN A 58 7.70 -12.94 -10.08
CA ASN A 58 6.98 -11.85 -9.42
C ASN A 58 7.80 -10.56 -9.39
N VAL A 59 9.09 -10.66 -9.11
CA VAL A 59 10.02 -9.51 -9.19
C VAL A 59 10.10 -8.98 -10.62
N ASN A 60 10.18 -9.86 -11.63
CA ASN A 60 10.15 -9.45 -13.03
C ASN A 60 8.83 -8.74 -13.39
N VAL A 61 7.68 -9.24 -12.95
CA VAL A 61 6.37 -8.58 -13.14
C VAL A 61 6.38 -7.19 -12.54
N ALA A 62 6.89 -7.02 -11.31
CA ALA A 62 6.98 -5.71 -10.66
C ALA A 62 7.88 -4.75 -11.46
N VAL A 63 9.03 -5.22 -11.93
CA VAL A 63 9.97 -4.38 -12.71
C VAL A 63 9.38 -3.97 -14.08
N ASN A 64 8.60 -4.83 -14.73
CA ASN A 64 7.85 -4.45 -15.93
C ASN A 64 6.73 -3.45 -15.59
N THR A 65 6.11 -3.56 -14.42
CA THR A 65 5.12 -2.58 -13.96
C THR A 65 5.76 -1.22 -13.65
N PHE A 66 6.98 -1.18 -13.08
CA PHE A 66 7.74 0.07 -12.96
C PHE A 66 7.93 0.75 -14.31
N SER A 67 8.34 -0.01 -15.34
CA SER A 67 8.53 0.51 -16.69
C SER A 67 7.23 1.06 -17.29
N LEU A 68 6.11 0.37 -17.10
CA LEU A 68 4.79 0.87 -17.49
C LEU A 68 4.44 2.17 -16.78
N CYS A 69 4.59 2.21 -15.45
CA CYS A 69 4.28 3.40 -14.65
C CYS A 69 5.13 4.61 -15.07
N VAL A 70 6.43 4.39 -15.34
CA VAL A 70 7.32 5.44 -15.88
C VAL A 70 6.80 5.97 -17.22
N THR A 71 6.43 5.08 -18.15
CA THR A 71 5.90 5.46 -19.47
C THR A 71 4.61 6.26 -19.37
N LYS A 72 3.76 5.93 -18.37
CA LYS A 72 2.47 6.58 -18.12
C LYS A 72 2.57 7.82 -17.22
N GLY A 73 3.72 8.10 -16.61
CA GLY A 73 3.88 9.16 -15.63
C GLY A 73 3.22 8.87 -14.27
N TRP A 74 2.92 7.61 -13.98
CA TRP A 74 2.30 7.17 -12.72
C TRP A 74 3.35 6.80 -11.68
N ASN A 75 2.94 6.83 -10.39
CA ASN A 75 3.61 6.19 -9.28
C ASN A 75 3.14 4.72 -9.16
N TYR A 76 3.70 3.95 -8.22
CA TYR A 76 3.33 2.55 -8.09
C TYR A 76 3.28 2.07 -6.64
N ARG A 77 2.19 1.39 -6.26
CA ARG A 77 2.10 0.61 -5.03
C ARG A 77 2.51 -0.84 -5.33
N ILE A 78 3.66 -1.24 -4.77
CA ILE A 78 4.23 -2.58 -4.97
C ILE A 78 3.32 -3.62 -4.32
N SER A 79 3.07 -4.74 -5.01
CA SER A 79 2.30 -5.86 -4.48
C SER A 79 3.01 -6.54 -3.30
N SER A 80 2.24 -7.00 -2.31
CA SER A 80 2.75 -7.75 -1.16
C SER A 80 3.29 -9.14 -1.52
N ASP A 81 2.90 -9.69 -2.67
CA ASP A 81 3.15 -11.09 -3.06
C ASP A 81 4.46 -11.32 -3.83
N LEU A 82 5.46 -10.42 -3.74
CA LEU A 82 6.71 -10.58 -4.50
C LEU A 82 7.49 -11.82 -4.09
N PHE A 83 7.53 -12.12 -2.80
CA PHE A 83 8.18 -13.31 -2.27
C PHE A 83 7.15 -14.17 -1.52
N PRO A 84 6.48 -15.11 -2.20
CA PRO A 84 5.42 -15.90 -1.58
C PRO A 84 5.93 -16.71 -0.39
N LEU A 85 5.16 -16.75 0.70
CA LEU A 85 5.45 -17.45 1.94
C LEU A 85 6.74 -16.99 2.69
N ALA A 86 7.32 -15.84 2.32
CA ALA A 86 8.55 -15.32 2.94
C ALA A 86 8.45 -15.21 4.46
N THR A 87 7.27 -14.87 4.97
CA THR A 87 7.00 -14.63 6.40
C THR A 87 6.43 -15.84 7.12
N LEU A 88 6.25 -16.98 6.42
CA LEU A 88 5.74 -18.22 6.98
C LEU A 88 6.87 -18.96 7.73
N PRO A 89 6.84 -19.09 9.08
CA PRO A 89 7.93 -19.70 9.84
C PRO A 89 8.25 -21.14 9.41
N GLU A 90 7.22 -21.94 9.12
CA GLU A 90 7.38 -23.33 8.70
C GLU A 90 8.04 -23.47 7.33
N ALA A 91 7.96 -22.43 6.49
CA ALA A 91 8.65 -22.43 5.20
C ALA A 91 10.15 -22.17 5.36
N ASN A 92 10.58 -21.46 6.41
CA ASN A 92 11.96 -21.10 6.69
C ASN A 92 12.69 -20.63 5.42
N LEU A 93 12.22 -19.52 4.85
CA LEU A 93 12.69 -18.97 3.58
C LEU A 93 13.57 -17.74 3.78
N SER A 94 14.58 -17.62 2.96
CA SER A 94 15.31 -16.38 2.67
C SER A 94 15.68 -16.37 1.18
N LEU A 95 15.94 -15.21 0.61
CA LEU A 95 16.35 -15.11 -0.80
C LEU A 95 17.64 -15.88 -1.06
N ASP A 96 18.57 -15.94 -0.09
CA ASP A 96 19.89 -16.56 -0.23
C ASP A 96 19.85 -18.07 -0.43
N ILE A 97 18.78 -18.74 0.04
CA ILE A 97 18.64 -20.20 -0.13
C ILE A 97 17.90 -20.59 -1.41
N LEU A 98 17.40 -19.60 -2.18
CA LEU A 98 16.69 -19.87 -3.43
C LEU A 98 17.66 -20.27 -4.55
N THR A 99 17.20 -21.16 -5.44
CA THR A 99 18.03 -21.67 -6.56
C THR A 99 18.37 -20.60 -7.57
N ASP A 100 17.47 -19.63 -7.79
CA ASP A 100 17.65 -18.51 -8.75
C ASP A 100 18.07 -17.21 -8.07
N LYS A 101 18.66 -17.25 -6.87
CA LYS A 101 18.96 -16.06 -6.07
C LYS A 101 19.68 -14.96 -6.87
N ASP A 102 20.71 -15.31 -7.62
CA ASP A 102 21.50 -14.32 -8.37
C ASP A 102 20.66 -13.62 -9.45
N ARG A 103 19.76 -14.35 -10.12
CA ARG A 103 18.81 -13.80 -11.09
C ARG A 103 17.79 -12.91 -10.40
N ILE A 104 17.30 -13.29 -9.20
CA ILE A 104 16.37 -12.50 -8.41
C ILE A 104 17.02 -11.19 -7.97
N TYR A 105 18.24 -11.22 -7.45
CA TYR A 105 18.99 -10.01 -7.08
C TYR A 105 19.27 -9.11 -8.28
N ASN A 106 19.59 -9.68 -9.44
CA ASN A 106 19.76 -8.91 -10.68
C ASN A 106 18.46 -8.20 -11.11
N GLU A 107 17.30 -8.85 -10.96
CA GLU A 107 16.01 -8.21 -11.22
C GLU A 107 15.69 -7.08 -10.22
N PHE A 108 15.98 -7.25 -8.93
CA PHE A 108 15.88 -6.18 -7.95
C PHE A 108 16.78 -4.98 -8.34
N LYS A 109 18.01 -5.24 -8.72
CA LYS A 109 18.93 -4.20 -9.19
C LYS A 109 18.41 -3.47 -10.43
N ARG A 110 17.89 -4.20 -11.43
CA ARG A 110 17.26 -3.62 -12.62
C ARG A 110 16.07 -2.72 -12.24
N GLY A 111 15.23 -3.16 -11.31
CA GLY A 111 14.15 -2.36 -10.77
C GLY A 111 14.63 -1.10 -10.07
N ALA A 112 15.65 -1.20 -9.22
CA ALA A 112 16.27 -0.07 -8.53
C ALA A 112 16.83 0.99 -9.52
N GLU A 113 17.44 0.56 -10.60
CA GLU A 113 17.94 1.46 -11.66
C GLU A 113 16.80 2.21 -12.35
N ILE A 114 15.68 1.54 -12.68
CA ILE A 114 14.49 2.17 -13.27
C ILE A 114 13.90 3.21 -12.29
N ILE A 115 13.71 2.84 -11.02
CA ILE A 115 13.17 3.72 -9.98
C ILE A 115 14.04 4.97 -9.85
N LYS A 116 15.37 4.78 -9.66
CA LYS A 116 16.32 5.87 -9.46
C LYS A 116 16.40 6.81 -10.67
N LYS A 117 16.53 6.24 -11.89
CA LYS A 117 16.65 7.02 -13.13
C LYS A 117 15.44 7.92 -13.38
N ASN A 118 14.24 7.48 -13.02
CA ASN A 118 12.99 8.15 -13.35
C ASN A 118 12.32 8.81 -12.14
N ASN A 119 12.97 8.79 -10.97
CA ASN A 119 12.39 9.29 -9.71
C ASN A 119 10.98 8.73 -9.48
N LEU A 120 10.81 7.40 -9.68
CA LEU A 120 9.54 6.73 -9.52
C LEU A 120 9.23 6.59 -8.03
N ARG A 121 8.16 7.23 -7.55
CA ARG A 121 7.68 7.05 -6.19
C ARG A 121 6.99 5.70 -6.06
N CYS A 122 7.40 4.91 -5.04
CA CYS A 122 6.77 3.63 -4.73
C CYS A 122 6.38 3.56 -3.26
N SER A 123 5.30 2.82 -3.01
CA SER A 123 4.75 2.52 -1.68
C SER A 123 4.48 1.02 -1.55
N THR A 124 4.12 0.58 -0.35
CA THR A 124 3.53 -0.74 -0.11
C THR A 124 2.37 -0.64 0.87
N HIS A 125 1.46 -1.62 0.79
CA HIS A 125 0.33 -1.73 1.70
C HIS A 125 0.21 -3.17 2.17
N PRO A 126 0.76 -3.51 3.36
CA PRO A 126 0.59 -4.82 3.97
C PRO A 126 -0.87 -5.20 4.17
N ASP A 127 -1.11 -6.49 4.22
CA ASP A 127 -2.41 -7.12 4.36
C ASP A 127 -3.13 -6.73 5.67
N GLN A 128 -4.45 -6.82 5.71
CA GLN A 128 -5.29 -6.57 6.89
C GLN A 128 -4.97 -7.45 8.11
N PHE A 129 -4.16 -8.50 7.93
CA PHE A 129 -3.69 -9.36 9.04
C PHE A 129 -2.50 -8.77 9.80
N VAL A 130 -1.93 -7.66 9.35
CA VAL A 130 -0.90 -6.90 10.06
C VAL A 130 -1.56 -6.04 11.13
N VAL A 131 -1.49 -6.50 12.40
CA VAL A 131 -2.13 -5.87 13.55
C VAL A 131 -1.12 -5.66 14.68
N PRO A 132 -0.22 -4.66 14.59
CA PRO A 132 0.83 -4.42 15.58
C PRO A 132 0.30 -4.12 16.99
N ALA A 133 -0.91 -3.57 17.08
CA ALA A 133 -1.57 -3.22 18.35
C ALA A 133 -2.37 -4.37 18.98
N SER A 134 -2.27 -5.60 18.46
CA SER A 134 -2.99 -6.76 19.00
C SER A 134 -2.63 -7.02 20.48
N ALA A 135 -3.60 -7.48 21.27
CA ALA A 135 -3.34 -8.00 22.61
C ALA A 135 -2.68 -9.40 22.59
N THR A 136 -2.69 -10.08 21.44
CA THR A 136 -2.14 -11.42 21.26
C THR A 136 -0.69 -11.33 20.77
N LYS A 137 0.26 -11.72 21.59
CA LYS A 137 1.71 -11.63 21.32
C LYS A 137 2.11 -12.24 19.96
N THR A 138 1.61 -13.42 19.63
CA THR A 138 1.93 -14.10 18.36
C THR A 138 1.41 -13.34 17.12
N VAL A 139 0.32 -12.57 17.25
CA VAL A 139 -0.18 -11.70 16.16
C VAL A 139 0.76 -10.50 15.99
N VAL A 140 1.21 -9.90 17.08
CA VAL A 140 2.18 -8.80 17.05
C VAL A 140 3.50 -9.25 16.41
N GLU A 141 4.03 -10.40 16.82
CA GLU A 141 5.28 -10.97 16.27
C GLU A 141 5.17 -11.20 14.76
N LYS A 142 4.07 -11.79 14.28
CA LYS A 142 3.80 -11.98 12.85
C LYS A 142 3.68 -10.65 12.12
N SER A 143 3.01 -9.68 12.70
CA SER A 143 2.89 -8.33 12.12
C SER A 143 4.25 -7.67 11.95
N ILE A 144 5.14 -7.80 12.94
CA ILE A 144 6.50 -7.26 12.86
C ILE A 144 7.31 -7.95 11.75
N VAL A 145 7.17 -9.26 11.60
CA VAL A 145 7.85 -10.03 10.54
C VAL A 145 7.37 -9.56 9.16
N GLU A 146 6.07 -9.35 9.00
CA GLU A 146 5.47 -8.85 7.75
C GLU A 146 5.96 -7.44 7.40
N LEU A 147 5.95 -6.53 8.37
CA LEU A 147 6.47 -5.17 8.18
C LEU A 147 7.97 -5.16 7.80
N LYS A 148 8.78 -6.01 8.44
CA LYS A 148 10.20 -6.19 8.10
C LYS A 148 10.39 -6.72 6.68
N ASN A 149 9.56 -7.67 6.24
CA ASN A 149 9.61 -8.22 4.89
C ASN A 149 9.32 -7.13 3.85
N HIS A 150 8.26 -6.32 4.04
CA HIS A 150 7.96 -5.18 3.18
C HIS A 150 9.11 -4.19 3.11
N ALA A 151 9.66 -3.78 4.26
CA ALA A 151 10.79 -2.86 4.32
C ALA A 151 12.03 -3.41 3.59
N SER A 152 12.32 -4.71 3.76
CA SER A 152 13.46 -5.37 3.09
C SER A 152 13.30 -5.42 1.57
N ILE A 153 12.10 -5.69 1.06
CA ILE A 153 11.79 -5.64 -0.37
C ILE A 153 12.01 -4.21 -0.91
N MET A 154 11.56 -3.20 -0.18
CA MET A 154 11.76 -1.80 -0.54
C MET A 154 13.25 -1.42 -0.55
N ASP A 155 14.03 -1.91 0.42
CA ASP A 155 15.48 -1.71 0.50
C ASP A 155 16.20 -2.36 -0.70
N LEU A 156 15.79 -3.57 -1.13
CA LEU A 156 16.31 -4.26 -2.32
C LEU A 156 16.05 -3.47 -3.61
N PHE A 157 14.95 -2.74 -3.71
CA PHE A 157 14.67 -1.81 -4.80
C PHE A 157 15.34 -0.44 -4.64
N GLY A 158 16.14 -0.24 -3.58
CA GLY A 158 16.84 1.03 -3.33
C GLY A 158 15.92 2.20 -3.01
N LEU A 159 14.71 1.94 -2.53
CA LEU A 159 13.75 2.98 -2.15
C LEU A 159 14.20 3.70 -0.87
N PRO A 160 13.98 5.03 -0.76
CA PRO A 160 14.40 5.79 0.42
C PRO A 160 13.72 5.31 1.70
N GLN A 161 14.48 5.31 2.80
CA GLN A 161 13.96 4.99 4.14
C GLN A 161 13.32 6.23 4.76
N THR A 162 12.30 6.75 4.10
CA THR A 162 11.54 7.94 4.50
C THR A 162 10.09 7.83 4.04
N TYR A 163 9.25 8.77 4.42
CA TYR A 163 7.85 8.85 3.96
C TYR A 163 7.68 9.16 2.46
N GLU A 164 8.77 9.36 1.72
CA GLU A 164 8.74 9.34 0.24
C GLU A 164 8.29 7.97 -0.29
N SER A 165 8.66 6.90 0.44
CA SER A 165 8.28 5.52 0.12
C SER A 165 7.56 4.89 1.32
N PRO A 166 6.25 5.18 1.49
CA PRO A 166 5.53 4.75 2.67
C PRO A 166 5.18 3.26 2.66
N ILE A 167 5.12 2.69 3.87
CA ILE A 167 4.45 1.43 4.19
C ILE A 167 3.15 1.82 4.87
N ASN A 168 2.04 1.74 4.15
CA ASN A 168 0.73 2.11 4.67
C ASN A 168 0.07 0.93 5.37
N ILE A 169 -0.47 1.13 6.57
CA ILE A 169 -1.24 0.11 7.29
C ILE A 169 -2.48 0.71 7.94
N HIS A 170 -3.43 -0.16 8.24
CA HIS A 170 -4.52 0.09 9.17
C HIS A 170 -4.17 -0.37 10.58
N MET A 171 -4.85 0.16 11.58
CA MET A 171 -4.76 -0.38 12.94
C MET A 171 -5.36 -1.79 13.04
N ASN A 172 -6.41 -2.06 12.26
CA ASN A 172 -7.12 -3.35 12.13
C ASN A 172 -7.66 -3.93 13.45
N ILE A 173 -7.74 -3.11 14.49
CA ILE A 173 -8.26 -3.49 15.81
C ILE A 173 -8.92 -2.28 16.49
N TYR A 174 -10.12 -2.48 17.03
CA TYR A 174 -10.93 -1.42 17.68
C TYR A 174 -11.65 -1.89 18.96
N LYS A 175 -11.65 -3.20 19.25
CA LYS A 175 -12.23 -3.75 20.49
C LYS A 175 -11.21 -3.72 21.62
N GLY A 176 -11.58 -3.23 22.78
CA GLY A 176 -10.74 -3.24 23.98
C GLY A 176 -10.23 -1.87 24.43
N GLY A 177 -10.84 -0.78 23.92
CA GLY A 177 -10.50 0.60 24.30
C GLY A 177 -9.45 1.23 23.41
N THR A 178 -9.77 2.38 22.82
CA THR A 178 -8.93 3.05 21.83
C THR A 178 -7.59 3.50 22.43
N LYS A 179 -7.58 4.01 23.68
CA LYS A 179 -6.35 4.47 24.34
C LYS A 179 -5.36 3.32 24.64
N GLU A 180 -5.87 2.18 25.09
CA GLU A 180 -5.07 1.00 25.38
C GLU A 180 -4.48 0.39 24.10
N ILE A 181 -5.25 0.41 23.01
CA ILE A 181 -4.78 -0.03 21.68
C ILE A 181 -3.69 0.92 21.19
N ALA A 182 -3.92 2.24 21.29
CA ALA A 182 -2.92 3.25 20.92
C ALA A 182 -1.61 3.06 21.69
N LYS A 183 -1.69 2.86 23.00
CA LYS A 183 -0.50 2.60 23.84
C LYS A 183 0.28 1.39 23.35
N ARG A 184 -0.40 0.25 23.12
CA ARG A 184 0.26 -0.95 22.60
C ARG A 184 0.91 -0.71 21.23
N PHE A 185 0.24 0.02 20.35
CA PHE A 185 0.79 0.39 19.05
C PHE A 185 2.08 1.21 19.20
N VAL A 186 2.05 2.26 20.03
CA VAL A 186 3.21 3.13 20.29
C VAL A 186 4.38 2.34 20.88
N ASP A 187 4.10 1.44 21.82
CA ASP A 187 5.12 0.58 22.42
C ASP A 187 5.78 -0.34 21.36
N VAL A 188 4.99 -0.94 20.47
CA VAL A 188 5.52 -1.76 19.37
C VAL A 188 6.29 -0.90 18.37
N TYR A 189 5.72 0.23 17.95
CA TYR A 189 6.35 1.15 17.00
C TYR A 189 7.74 1.60 17.46
N ASN A 190 7.89 1.96 18.74
CA ASN A 190 9.16 2.41 19.27
C ASN A 190 10.27 1.36 19.15
N ASN A 191 9.92 0.09 19.08
CA ASN A 191 10.85 -1.04 18.97
C ASN A 191 10.99 -1.59 17.53
N LEU A 192 10.30 -1.01 16.53
CA LEU A 192 10.47 -1.41 15.13
C LEU A 192 11.84 -1.00 14.59
N PRO A 193 12.41 -1.74 13.61
CA PRO A 193 13.63 -1.33 12.91
C PRO A 193 13.47 0.03 12.22
N VAL A 194 14.57 0.73 12.07
CA VAL A 194 14.58 2.09 11.48
C VAL A 194 13.97 2.11 10.09
N ASN A 195 14.31 1.14 9.22
CA ASN A 195 13.78 1.06 7.85
C ASN A 195 12.28 0.79 7.77
N VAL A 196 11.65 0.28 8.82
CA VAL A 196 10.19 0.18 8.96
C VAL A 196 9.64 1.49 9.50
N LYS A 197 10.15 1.96 10.66
CA LYS A 197 9.67 3.17 11.35
C LYS A 197 9.65 4.39 10.45
N SER A 198 10.72 4.60 9.69
CA SER A 198 10.88 5.77 8.83
C SER A 198 9.95 5.81 7.61
N ARG A 199 9.24 4.70 7.34
CA ARG A 199 8.31 4.55 6.22
C ARG A 199 6.86 4.37 6.65
N LEU A 200 6.62 4.01 7.93
CA LEU A 200 5.29 3.61 8.38
C LEU A 200 4.33 4.78 8.39
N VAL A 201 3.17 4.63 7.74
CA VAL A 201 2.05 5.57 7.77
C VAL A 201 0.77 4.84 8.13
N LEU A 202 -0.20 5.57 8.68
CA LEU A 202 -1.48 5.01 9.10
C LEU A 202 -2.63 5.59 8.29
N GLU A 203 -3.61 4.77 8.00
CA GLU A 203 -4.80 5.13 7.24
C GLU A 203 -6.05 5.08 8.12
N ASN A 204 -6.98 6.03 7.89
CA ASN A 204 -8.31 5.98 8.51
C ASN A 204 -9.09 4.75 7.99
N GLU A 205 -9.96 4.20 8.84
CA GLU A 205 -10.62 2.91 8.59
C GLU A 205 -12.09 3.05 8.19
N ASP A 206 -12.58 2.06 7.45
CA ASP A 206 -13.92 1.99 6.85
C ASP A 206 -15.00 1.35 7.73
N LYS A 207 -14.59 0.59 8.77
CA LYS A 207 -15.55 -0.13 9.63
C LYS A 207 -16.16 0.80 10.67
N PRO A 208 -17.47 0.70 10.92
CA PRO A 208 -18.09 1.47 12.00
C PRO A 208 -17.36 1.28 13.34
N ASN A 209 -17.12 2.37 14.04
CA ASN A 209 -16.40 2.42 15.33
C ASN A 209 -14.91 2.00 15.27
N SER A 210 -14.31 1.87 14.08
CA SER A 210 -12.86 1.74 13.92
C SER A 210 -12.18 3.12 13.89
N TRP A 211 -10.89 3.16 13.58
CA TRP A 211 -10.06 4.35 13.72
C TRP A 211 -10.41 5.47 12.73
N LYS A 212 -10.74 6.64 13.28
CA LYS A 212 -11.02 7.87 12.56
C LYS A 212 -9.79 8.76 12.49
N VAL A 213 -9.81 9.73 11.60
CA VAL A 213 -8.69 10.68 11.41
C VAL A 213 -8.30 11.38 12.71
N GLU A 214 -9.28 11.91 13.46
CA GLU A 214 -9.02 12.60 14.72
C GLU A 214 -8.43 11.69 15.79
N GLU A 215 -8.87 10.43 15.88
CA GLU A 215 -8.32 9.46 16.84
C GLU A 215 -6.88 9.06 16.49
N LEU A 216 -6.57 8.86 15.20
CA LEU A 216 -5.22 8.61 14.73
C LEU A 216 -4.32 9.82 15.04
N TYR A 217 -4.82 11.04 14.83
CA TYR A 217 -4.06 12.25 15.11
C TYR A 217 -3.78 12.41 16.61
N GLU A 218 -4.82 12.35 17.45
CA GLU A 218 -4.72 12.58 18.88
C GLU A 218 -3.93 11.51 19.62
N LEU A 219 -4.10 10.25 19.25
CA LEU A 219 -3.59 9.12 20.03
C LEU A 219 -2.30 8.51 19.43
N ILE A 220 -2.08 8.63 18.12
CA ILE A 220 -0.92 8.03 17.47
C ILE A 220 0.04 9.09 16.96
N TYR A 221 -0.39 10.00 16.07
CA TYR A 221 0.50 11.02 15.51
C TYR A 221 1.15 11.89 16.60
N SER A 222 0.38 12.37 17.57
CA SER A 222 0.87 13.20 18.67
C SER A 222 1.95 12.52 19.53
N ASN A 223 2.01 11.19 19.52
CA ASN A 223 2.98 10.40 20.30
C ASN A 223 4.13 9.84 19.47
N THR A 224 4.01 9.77 18.14
CA THR A 224 4.96 9.06 17.27
C THR A 224 5.46 9.89 16.10
N GLY A 225 4.70 10.88 15.66
CA GLY A 225 4.95 11.63 14.44
C GLY A 225 4.66 10.84 13.15
N ILE A 226 3.98 9.68 13.22
CA ILE A 226 3.63 8.87 12.05
C ILE A 226 2.59 9.61 11.20
N PRO A 227 2.84 9.88 9.90
CA PRO A 227 1.87 10.52 9.03
C PRO A 227 0.57 9.72 8.88
N ILE A 228 -0.51 10.45 8.59
CA ILE A 228 -1.84 9.87 8.36
C ILE A 228 -2.17 9.99 6.88
N THR A 229 -2.41 8.85 6.24
CA THR A 229 -2.99 8.74 4.90
C THR A 229 -4.50 8.87 5.00
N TYR A 230 -5.09 9.73 4.18
CA TYR A 230 -6.53 9.88 4.10
C TYR A 230 -7.09 9.02 2.96
N ASP A 231 -8.07 8.17 3.25
CA ASP A 231 -8.92 7.51 2.26
C ASP A 231 -10.33 8.09 2.33
N ASN A 232 -10.84 8.57 1.19
CA ASN A 232 -12.14 9.22 1.07
C ASN A 232 -13.32 8.25 1.21
N LEU A 233 -13.19 7.01 0.76
CA LEU A 233 -14.24 6.00 0.89
C LEU A 233 -14.35 5.51 2.34
N HIS A 234 -13.21 5.27 2.97
CA HIS A 234 -13.16 4.91 4.38
C HIS A 234 -13.77 6.02 5.25
N PHE A 235 -13.41 7.28 4.98
CA PHE A 235 -14.00 8.41 5.69
C PHE A 235 -15.53 8.48 5.51
N ARG A 236 -16.04 8.26 4.30
CA ARG A 236 -17.50 8.22 4.05
C ARG A 236 -18.19 7.09 4.81
N CYS A 237 -17.52 5.93 4.95
CA CYS A 237 -18.08 4.76 5.64
C CYS A 237 -18.00 4.89 7.18
N ASN A 238 -16.99 5.58 7.70
CA ASN A 238 -16.75 5.76 9.13
C ASN A 238 -16.32 7.21 9.44
N PRO A 239 -17.20 8.19 9.20
CA PRO A 239 -16.87 9.59 9.43
C PRO A 239 -16.67 9.84 10.93
N GLY A 240 -15.73 10.74 11.24
CA GLY A 240 -15.52 11.26 12.57
C GLY A 240 -16.39 12.49 12.87
N LYS A 241 -15.85 13.38 13.72
CA LYS A 241 -16.47 14.67 14.04
C LYS A 241 -16.06 15.77 13.05
N LEU A 242 -14.98 15.56 12.31
CA LEU A 242 -14.46 16.52 11.35
C LEU A 242 -15.28 16.52 10.05
N SER A 243 -15.32 17.67 9.37
CA SER A 243 -15.72 17.68 7.97
C SER A 243 -14.67 16.97 7.12
N ALA A 244 -15.02 16.45 5.94
CA ALA A 244 -14.06 15.82 5.04
C ALA A 244 -12.89 16.76 4.68
N LYS A 245 -13.15 18.05 4.45
CA LYS A 245 -12.12 19.06 4.19
C LYS A 245 -11.18 19.28 5.38
N ASP A 246 -11.70 19.28 6.60
CA ASP A 246 -10.86 19.47 7.79
C ASP A 246 -10.06 18.20 8.09
N ALA A 247 -10.64 17.03 7.88
CA ALA A 247 -9.94 15.75 8.00
C ALA A 247 -8.75 15.67 7.01
N VAL A 248 -8.97 16.04 5.73
CA VAL A 248 -7.91 16.13 4.72
C VAL A 248 -6.80 17.09 5.15
N LYS A 249 -7.15 18.31 5.60
CA LYS A 249 -6.15 19.29 6.07
C LYS A 249 -5.36 18.76 7.26
N LEU A 250 -6.03 18.09 8.19
CA LEU A 250 -5.36 17.49 9.35
C LEU A 250 -4.40 16.39 8.92
N CYS A 251 -4.82 15.49 8.02
CA CYS A 251 -3.91 14.46 7.47
C CYS A 251 -2.72 15.08 6.75
N MET A 252 -2.94 16.07 5.88
CA MET A 252 -1.84 16.78 5.18
C MET A 252 -0.81 17.35 6.15
N SER A 253 -1.24 17.95 7.26
CA SER A 253 -0.35 18.56 8.26
C SER A 253 0.59 17.56 8.93
N THR A 254 0.27 16.26 8.90
CA THR A 254 1.08 15.20 9.52
C THR A 254 2.29 14.79 8.68
N TRP A 255 2.33 15.12 7.38
CA TRP A 255 3.41 14.70 6.47
C TRP A 255 4.67 15.58 6.51
N GLY A 256 4.61 16.72 7.21
CA GLY A 256 5.75 17.64 7.36
C GLY A 256 6.27 18.12 6.00
N LYS A 257 7.54 17.81 5.69
CA LYS A 257 8.17 18.18 4.41
C LYS A 257 7.90 17.20 3.25
N TYR A 258 7.28 16.06 3.53
CA TYR A 258 7.03 15.04 2.52
C TYR A 258 5.70 15.30 1.83
N ARG A 259 5.64 15.02 0.54
CA ARG A 259 4.40 15.09 -0.23
C ARG A 259 3.44 14.02 0.27
N PRO A 260 2.21 14.36 0.69
CA PRO A 260 1.25 13.36 1.14
C PRO A 260 0.93 12.34 0.05
N LEU A 261 0.65 11.10 0.47
CA LEU A 261 0.12 10.04 -0.39
C LEU A 261 -1.21 9.59 0.21
N PHE A 262 -2.30 9.93 -0.47
CA PHE A 262 -3.65 9.61 -0.05
C PHE A 262 -4.24 8.49 -0.91
N HIS A 263 -5.34 7.89 -0.47
CA HIS A 263 -6.04 6.90 -1.25
C HIS A 263 -7.29 7.51 -1.91
N PHE A 264 -7.53 7.11 -3.13
CA PHE A 264 -8.70 7.51 -3.87
C PHE A 264 -9.44 6.28 -4.37
N SER A 265 -10.63 6.10 -3.86
CA SER A 265 -11.56 5.07 -4.29
C SER A 265 -12.99 5.59 -4.33
N ASP A 266 -13.84 4.86 -5.01
CA ASP A 266 -15.28 5.07 -5.03
C ASP A 266 -15.99 3.75 -4.78
N ASN A 267 -17.19 3.78 -4.20
CA ASN A 267 -17.88 2.54 -3.90
C ASN A 267 -18.55 1.94 -5.15
N ASP A 268 -18.66 0.63 -5.14
CA ASP A 268 -19.42 -0.14 -6.11
C ASP A 268 -20.92 -0.03 -5.81
N LEU A 269 -21.67 0.72 -6.65
CA LEU A 269 -23.11 0.90 -6.46
C LEU A 269 -23.94 -0.37 -6.66
N THR A 270 -23.36 -1.39 -7.28
CA THR A 270 -24.04 -2.69 -7.49
C THR A 270 -23.85 -3.62 -6.31
N ASN A 271 -22.92 -3.30 -5.41
CA ASN A 271 -22.61 -4.11 -4.24
C ASN A 271 -23.40 -3.61 -3.02
N LYS A 272 -23.97 -4.55 -2.25
CA LYS A 272 -24.66 -4.23 -0.99
C LYS A 272 -23.70 -3.72 0.10
N ASN A 273 -22.42 -4.07 0.03
CA ASN A 273 -21.41 -3.56 0.94
C ASN A 273 -20.93 -2.17 0.48
N PRO A 274 -21.22 -1.09 1.22
CA PRO A 274 -20.84 0.27 0.83
C PRO A 274 -19.33 0.51 0.78
N ARG A 275 -18.55 -0.40 1.37
CA ARG A 275 -17.07 -0.37 1.42
C ARG A 275 -16.42 -1.07 0.22
N ALA A 276 -17.22 -1.74 -0.63
CA ALA A 276 -16.69 -2.38 -1.83
C ALA A 276 -16.27 -1.32 -2.85
N HIS A 277 -15.02 -1.40 -3.31
CA HIS A 277 -14.50 -0.47 -4.32
C HIS A 277 -15.18 -0.69 -5.67
N GLY A 278 -15.41 0.39 -6.39
CA GLY A 278 -15.89 0.40 -7.76
C GLY A 278 -14.79 0.09 -8.77
N ASP A 279 -15.19 -0.10 -10.03
CA ASP A 279 -14.23 -0.35 -11.11
C ASP A 279 -13.55 0.94 -11.58
N TYR A 280 -14.27 2.06 -11.60
CA TYR A 280 -13.82 3.33 -12.17
C TYR A 280 -14.23 4.52 -11.29
N VAL A 281 -13.51 5.62 -11.46
CA VAL A 281 -13.89 6.92 -10.87
C VAL A 281 -15.22 7.38 -11.50
N ARG A 282 -16.15 7.78 -10.66
CA ARG A 282 -17.44 8.37 -11.07
C ARG A 282 -17.49 9.86 -10.76
N VAL A 283 -16.90 10.26 -9.65
CA VAL A 283 -16.88 11.66 -9.20
C VAL A 283 -15.61 11.93 -8.41
N ILE A 284 -15.02 13.10 -8.58
CA ILE A 284 -13.91 13.55 -7.74
C ILE A 284 -14.51 14.14 -6.46
N PRO A 285 -14.11 13.66 -5.27
CA PRO A 285 -14.56 14.24 -4.00
C PRO A 285 -14.21 15.72 -3.88
N ASN A 286 -15.13 16.54 -3.37
CA ASN A 286 -14.91 17.98 -3.21
C ASN A 286 -13.70 18.31 -2.33
N GLU A 287 -13.39 17.45 -1.36
CA GLU A 287 -12.23 17.57 -0.48
C GLU A 287 -10.90 17.30 -1.20
N TYR A 288 -10.92 16.72 -2.39
CA TYR A 288 -9.72 16.42 -3.20
C TYR A 288 -9.41 17.47 -4.25
N ILE A 289 -10.30 18.46 -4.42
CA ILE A 289 -10.11 19.53 -5.39
C ILE A 289 -8.98 20.46 -4.92
N ASP A 290 -8.05 20.77 -5.83
CA ASP A 290 -6.91 21.68 -5.61
C ASP A 290 -5.93 21.25 -4.51
N LEU A 291 -5.85 19.94 -4.20
CA LEU A 291 -4.87 19.43 -3.26
C LEU A 291 -3.50 19.22 -3.91
N ASP A 292 -2.44 19.54 -3.15
CA ASP A 292 -1.06 19.23 -3.51
C ASP A 292 -0.61 17.91 -2.86
N VAL A 293 -1.17 16.80 -3.32
CA VAL A 293 -0.92 15.44 -2.82
C VAL A 293 -0.82 14.46 -3.99
N ASP A 294 -0.23 13.30 -3.77
CA ASP A 294 -0.32 12.16 -4.69
C ASP A 294 -1.43 11.21 -4.25
N PHE A 295 -1.98 10.42 -5.17
CA PHE A 295 -3.06 9.48 -4.87
C PHE A 295 -2.74 8.06 -5.31
N GLU A 296 -3.06 7.09 -4.46
CA GLU A 296 -3.21 5.68 -4.82
C GLU A 296 -4.65 5.43 -5.29
N PHE A 297 -4.78 4.96 -6.53
CA PHE A 297 -6.08 4.70 -7.16
C PHE A 297 -6.54 3.27 -6.88
N GLU A 298 -7.40 3.13 -5.89
CA GLU A 298 -7.89 1.83 -5.42
C GLU A 298 -9.17 1.36 -6.15
N PHE A 299 -9.13 1.38 -7.48
CA PHE A 299 -10.20 0.91 -8.33
C PHE A 299 -9.93 -0.52 -8.85
N LYS A 300 -10.99 -1.33 -9.01
CA LYS A 300 -10.86 -2.71 -9.46
C LYS A 300 -10.32 -2.82 -10.88
N ALA A 301 -10.64 -1.87 -11.77
CA ALA A 301 -10.14 -1.83 -13.14
C ALA A 301 -8.68 -1.37 -13.28
N LYS A 302 -7.99 -1.07 -12.15
CA LYS A 302 -6.54 -0.84 -12.07
C LYS A 302 -6.03 0.20 -13.08
N ASP A 303 -5.10 -0.17 -13.95
CA ASP A 303 -4.54 0.68 -15.01
C ASP A 303 -5.57 1.14 -16.04
N TYR A 304 -6.61 0.37 -16.32
CA TYR A 304 -7.74 0.84 -17.12
C TYR A 304 -8.52 1.97 -16.43
N ALA A 305 -8.61 1.94 -15.09
CA ALA A 305 -9.23 3.03 -14.34
C ALA A 305 -8.40 4.31 -14.42
N LEU A 306 -7.07 4.21 -14.35
CA LEU A 306 -6.15 5.33 -14.52
C LEU A 306 -6.23 5.91 -15.94
N ASP A 307 -6.16 5.09 -16.97
CA ASP A 307 -6.28 5.51 -18.37
C ASP A 307 -7.62 6.21 -18.65
N ARG A 308 -8.70 5.70 -18.07
CA ARG A 308 -10.02 6.32 -18.19
C ARG A 308 -10.09 7.65 -17.44
N PHE A 309 -9.54 7.73 -16.23
CA PHE A 309 -9.50 8.96 -15.44
C PHE A 309 -8.76 10.08 -16.20
N GLU A 310 -7.60 9.81 -16.77
CA GLU A 310 -6.85 10.78 -17.57
C GLU A 310 -7.64 11.29 -18.78
N LYS A 311 -8.38 10.40 -19.42
CA LYS A 311 -9.21 10.72 -20.58
C LYS A 311 -10.41 11.63 -20.25
N GLU A 312 -11.04 11.41 -19.09
CA GLU A 312 -12.30 12.03 -18.72
C GLU A 312 -12.12 13.27 -17.84
N PHE A 313 -11.08 13.32 -17.00
CA PHE A 313 -10.92 14.33 -15.96
C PHE A 313 -9.68 15.23 -16.09
N GLU A 314 -8.70 14.89 -16.93
CA GLU A 314 -7.45 15.66 -17.08
C GLU A 314 -7.29 16.32 -18.47
N LYS A 315 -8.38 16.52 -19.20
CA LYS A 315 -8.37 17.21 -20.52
C LYS A 315 -8.49 18.72 -20.39
#